data_d5c4e266753203d3db52bc8ac4c1160e
#
_entry.id   d5c4e266753203d3db52bc8ac4c1160e
#
_cell.length_a   1.000
_cell.length_b   1.000
_cell.length_c   1.000
_cell.angle_alpha   90.00
_cell.angle_beta   90.00
_cell.angle_gamma   90.00
#
_symmetry.space_group_name_H-M   'P 1'
#
loop_
_entity.id
_entity.type
_entity.pdbx_description
1 polymer ?
#
loop_
_entity_poly.entity_id
_entity_poly.type
_entity_poly.pdbx_seq_one_letter_code
_entity_poly.pdbx_strand_id
1 'polypeptide(L)'
;GIKSFNRETVYRIDGVNTLIRSVHGNTAHGAILNGDLTLTPCYIVKQDNVFAHGETLREAMEALRDKLFEDMPEDGRIDTFLRETDREKAYPTQYFYDWHHRLTGSCDMGRKQFARNHGVDLVHGMMTITEFLELTKNAYGGDVIRKVIDRMEA
;
A
#
# COMPACT_ATOMS: atom_id res chain seq x y z
N GLY A 1 -21.08 -11.13 -17.25
CA GLY A 1 -19.63 -11.24 -17.29
C GLY A 1 -19.17 -12.64 -17.72
N ILE A 2 -17.89 -12.78 -17.99
CA ILE A 2 -17.28 -14.06 -18.34
C ILE A 2 -17.27 -14.96 -17.10
N LYS A 3 -17.80 -16.18 -17.20
CA LYS A 3 -17.88 -17.12 -16.08
C LYS A 3 -16.86 -18.27 -16.20
N SER A 4 -16.36 -18.54 -17.41
CA SER A 4 -15.36 -19.56 -17.63
C SER A 4 -14.45 -19.19 -18.81
N PHE A 5 -13.23 -19.70 -18.79
CA PHE A 5 -12.25 -19.54 -19.83
C PHE A 5 -11.37 -20.79 -19.86
N ASN A 6 -11.23 -21.44 -21.01
CA ASN A 6 -10.47 -22.69 -21.17
C ASN A 6 -10.85 -23.75 -20.11
N ARG A 7 -12.15 -23.86 -19.80
CA ARG A 7 -12.72 -24.80 -18.81
C ARG A 7 -12.36 -24.46 -17.35
N GLU A 8 -11.70 -23.33 -17.09
CA GLU A 8 -11.45 -22.83 -15.74
C GLU A 8 -12.53 -21.83 -15.35
N THR A 9 -12.93 -21.82 -14.08
CA THR A 9 -13.87 -20.83 -13.57
C THR A 9 -13.22 -19.46 -13.49
N VAL A 10 -13.95 -18.44 -14.00
CA VAL A 10 -13.51 -17.05 -13.89
C VAL A 10 -14.23 -16.40 -12.72
N TYR A 11 -13.46 -15.86 -11.79
CA TYR A 11 -13.96 -15.12 -10.65
C TYR A 11 -13.84 -13.62 -10.90
N ARG A 12 -14.80 -12.85 -10.45
CA ARG A 12 -14.71 -11.39 -10.48
C ARG A 12 -14.18 -10.93 -9.13
N ILE A 13 -12.90 -10.65 -9.07
CA ILE A 13 -12.21 -10.24 -7.86
C ILE A 13 -11.69 -8.81 -8.05
N ASP A 14 -12.13 -7.90 -7.17
CA ASP A 14 -11.72 -6.51 -7.23
C ASP A 14 -11.99 -5.86 -8.59
N GLY A 15 -13.14 -6.21 -9.19
CA GLY A 15 -13.50 -5.71 -10.52
C GLY A 15 -12.73 -6.31 -11.69
N VAL A 16 -11.92 -7.33 -11.45
CA VAL A 16 -11.04 -7.94 -12.46
C VAL A 16 -11.38 -9.41 -12.65
N ASN A 17 -11.50 -9.85 -13.92
CA ASN A 17 -11.70 -11.26 -14.24
C ASN A 17 -10.42 -12.05 -13.91
N THR A 18 -10.52 -13.04 -13.04
CA THR A 18 -9.36 -13.73 -12.47
C THR A 18 -9.56 -15.24 -12.47
N LEU A 19 -8.52 -15.97 -12.89
CA LEU A 19 -8.43 -17.42 -12.73
C LEU A 19 -7.64 -17.72 -11.46
N ILE A 20 -8.15 -18.63 -10.63
CA ILE A 20 -7.47 -19.05 -9.41
C ILE A 20 -6.97 -20.48 -9.62
N ARG A 21 -5.66 -20.70 -9.49
CA ARG A 21 -5.02 -21.98 -9.75
C ARG A 21 -4.48 -22.69 -8.52
N SER A 22 -4.03 -21.94 -7.53
CA SER A 22 -3.60 -22.51 -6.26
C SER A 22 -3.97 -21.57 -5.12
N VAL A 23 -4.31 -22.12 -3.95
CA VAL A 23 -4.71 -21.35 -2.77
C VAL A 23 -3.95 -21.87 -1.57
N HIS A 24 -3.32 -20.94 -0.83
CA HIS A 24 -2.62 -21.21 0.42
C HIS A 24 -3.05 -20.18 1.47
N GLY A 25 -4.00 -20.55 2.34
CA GLY A 25 -4.55 -19.63 3.33
C GLY A 25 -5.22 -18.43 2.68
N ASN A 26 -4.76 -17.23 2.98
CA ASN A 26 -5.28 -15.98 2.45
C ASN A 26 -4.56 -15.51 1.17
N THR A 27 -3.73 -16.35 0.59
CA THR A 27 -2.95 -16.06 -0.61
C THR A 27 -3.32 -17.06 -1.70
N ALA A 28 -3.52 -16.57 -2.92
CA ALA A 28 -3.73 -17.42 -4.09
C ALA A 28 -2.80 -16.99 -5.22
N HIS A 29 -2.50 -17.93 -6.10
CA HIS A 29 -1.77 -17.67 -7.34
C HIS A 29 -2.68 -18.05 -8.51
N GLY A 30 -2.70 -17.22 -9.53
CA GLY A 30 -3.52 -17.42 -10.70
C GLY A 30 -3.14 -16.48 -11.82
N ALA A 31 -4.12 -16.03 -12.57
CA ALA A 31 -3.90 -15.13 -13.68
C ALA A 31 -5.09 -14.20 -13.89
N ILE A 32 -4.80 -12.98 -14.29
CA ILE A 32 -5.80 -12.02 -14.75
C ILE A 32 -6.14 -12.34 -16.19
N LEU A 33 -7.43 -12.47 -16.48
CA LEU A 33 -7.93 -12.59 -17.85
C LEU A 33 -8.14 -11.18 -18.40
N ASN A 34 -7.28 -10.79 -19.33
CA ASN A 34 -7.32 -9.47 -19.95
C ASN A 34 -8.45 -9.36 -20.98
N GLY A 35 -8.81 -8.14 -21.36
CA GLY A 35 -9.87 -7.88 -22.33
C GLY A 35 -9.60 -8.49 -23.73
N ASP A 36 -8.33 -8.67 -24.10
CA ASP A 36 -7.93 -9.32 -25.35
C ASP A 36 -7.79 -10.84 -25.22
N LEU A 37 -8.25 -11.41 -24.10
CA LEU A 37 -8.21 -12.83 -23.76
C LEU A 37 -6.79 -13.38 -23.50
N THR A 38 -5.80 -12.53 -23.33
CA THR A 38 -4.49 -12.93 -22.81
C THR A 38 -4.53 -13.07 -21.29
N LEU A 39 -3.57 -13.81 -20.72
CA LEU A 39 -3.46 -14.04 -19.29
C LEU A 39 -2.22 -13.36 -18.73
N THR A 40 -2.38 -12.64 -17.62
CA THR A 40 -1.27 -12.08 -16.87
C THR A 40 -1.16 -12.79 -15.52
N PRO A 41 -0.06 -13.51 -15.24
CA PRO A 41 0.12 -14.16 -13.95
C PRO A 41 0.00 -13.14 -12.81
N CYS A 42 -0.65 -13.53 -11.72
CA CYS A 42 -0.86 -12.65 -10.58
C CYS A 42 -0.94 -13.43 -9.27
N TYR A 43 -0.73 -12.70 -8.18
CA TYR A 43 -1.08 -13.13 -6.83
C TYR A 43 -2.33 -12.41 -6.38
N ILE A 44 -3.17 -13.11 -5.64
CA ILE A 44 -4.38 -12.57 -5.03
C ILE A 44 -4.24 -12.77 -3.52
N VAL A 45 -4.43 -11.71 -2.76
CA VAL A 45 -4.43 -11.77 -1.30
C VAL A 45 -5.74 -11.22 -0.77
N LYS A 46 -6.15 -11.71 0.40
CA LYS A 46 -7.38 -11.24 1.04
C LYS A 46 -7.19 -11.08 2.54
N GLN A 47 -7.93 -10.16 3.11
CA GLN A 47 -8.15 -10.04 4.55
C GLN A 47 -9.60 -9.64 4.75
N ASP A 48 -10.33 -10.40 5.57
CA ASP A 48 -11.78 -10.27 5.70
C ASP A 48 -12.44 -10.39 4.31
N ASN A 49 -13.14 -9.39 3.85
CA ASN A 49 -13.77 -9.40 2.53
C ASN A 49 -13.05 -8.46 1.54
N VAL A 50 -11.84 -8.03 1.86
CA VAL A 50 -11.03 -7.15 1.02
C VAL A 50 -10.01 -7.99 0.25
N PHE A 51 -9.95 -7.78 -1.07
CA PHE A 51 -9.06 -8.50 -1.99
C PHE A 51 -8.15 -7.53 -2.70
N ALA A 52 -6.95 -7.98 -3.04
CA ALA A 52 -6.04 -7.23 -3.88
C ALA A 52 -5.25 -8.17 -4.79
N HIS A 53 -4.80 -7.64 -5.92
CA HIS A 53 -3.98 -8.32 -6.92
C HIS A 53 -2.59 -7.68 -6.97
N GLY A 54 -1.61 -8.46 -7.41
CA GLY A 54 -0.30 -7.96 -7.76
C GLY A 54 0.43 -8.96 -8.65
N GLU A 55 1.37 -8.48 -9.46
CA GLU A 55 2.20 -9.35 -10.27
C GLU A 55 3.18 -10.16 -9.41
N THR A 56 3.52 -9.64 -8.24
CA THR A 56 4.27 -10.33 -7.20
C THR A 56 3.44 -10.40 -5.93
N LEU A 57 3.78 -11.32 -5.03
CA LEU A 57 3.13 -11.42 -3.73
C LEU A 57 3.29 -10.12 -2.93
N ARG A 58 4.47 -9.51 -2.99
CA ARG A 58 4.74 -8.23 -2.32
C ARG A 58 3.80 -7.12 -2.82
N GLU A 59 3.65 -6.98 -4.13
CA GLU A 59 2.75 -5.98 -4.72
C GLU A 59 1.30 -6.21 -4.30
N ALA A 60 0.85 -7.48 -4.30
CA ALA A 60 -0.50 -7.82 -3.87
C ALA A 60 -0.71 -7.46 -2.40
N MET A 61 0.24 -7.76 -1.53
CA MET A 61 0.16 -7.44 -0.10
C MET A 61 0.16 -5.92 0.16
N GLU A 62 0.98 -5.16 -0.56
CA GLU A 62 0.99 -3.70 -0.46
C GLU A 62 -0.33 -3.10 -0.94
N ALA A 63 -0.87 -3.59 -2.05
CA ALA A 63 -2.17 -3.15 -2.56
C ALA A 63 -3.31 -3.45 -1.56
N LEU A 64 -3.29 -4.62 -0.94
CA LEU A 64 -4.27 -4.99 0.10
C LEU A 64 -4.17 -4.03 1.28
N ARG A 65 -2.97 -3.77 1.73
CA ARG A 65 -2.71 -2.89 2.87
C ARG A 65 -3.25 -1.48 2.60
N ASP A 66 -2.98 -0.94 1.41
CA ASP A 66 -3.49 0.37 1.01
C ASP A 66 -5.02 0.41 1.02
N LYS A 67 -5.68 -0.64 0.55
CA LYS A 67 -7.15 -0.74 0.58
C LYS A 67 -7.70 -0.78 1.99
N LEU A 68 -7.05 -1.51 2.90
CA LEU A 68 -7.48 -1.57 4.29
C LEU A 68 -7.38 -0.20 4.97
N PHE A 69 -6.42 0.62 4.56
CA PHE A 69 -6.27 1.98 5.10
C PHE A 69 -7.22 3.00 4.48
N GLU A 70 -7.72 2.79 3.25
CA GLU A 70 -8.65 3.72 2.60
C GLU A 70 -9.91 3.99 3.44
N ASP A 71 -10.47 2.95 4.05
CA ASP A 71 -11.70 3.04 4.84
C ASP A 71 -11.44 3.24 6.34
N MET A 72 -10.18 3.27 6.75
CA MET A 72 -9.83 3.44 8.16
C MET A 72 -9.91 4.91 8.55
N PRO A 73 -10.53 5.25 9.70
CA PRO A 73 -10.53 6.62 10.20
C PRO A 73 -9.11 7.14 10.42
N GLU A 74 -8.93 8.46 10.31
CA GLU A 74 -7.61 9.11 10.46
C GLU A 74 -6.91 8.70 11.75
N ASP A 75 -7.61 8.73 12.88
CA ASP A 75 -7.03 8.35 14.18
C ASP A 75 -6.53 6.90 14.17
N GLY A 76 -7.26 6.00 13.55
CA GLY A 76 -6.85 4.60 13.42
C GLY A 76 -5.60 4.44 12.56
N ARG A 77 -5.48 5.21 11.48
CA ARG A 77 -4.28 5.20 10.62
C ARG A 77 -3.06 5.72 11.40
N ILE A 78 -3.22 6.80 12.14
CA ILE A 78 -2.16 7.37 12.98
C ILE A 78 -1.72 6.36 14.05
N ASP A 79 -2.67 5.77 14.76
CA ASP A 79 -2.39 4.80 15.81
C ASP A 79 -1.64 3.57 15.25
N THR A 80 -2.05 3.10 14.08
CA THR A 80 -1.39 1.96 13.42
C THR A 80 0.05 2.30 13.04
N PHE A 81 0.26 3.47 12.45
CA PHE A 81 1.60 3.95 12.08
C PHE A 81 2.52 4.00 13.31
N LEU A 82 2.05 4.61 14.40
CA LEU A 82 2.84 4.74 15.62
C LEU A 82 3.10 3.40 16.31
N ARG A 83 2.16 2.48 16.24
CA ARG A 83 2.32 1.14 16.80
C ARG A 83 3.34 0.31 16.02
N GLU A 84 3.37 0.44 14.70
CA GLU A 84 4.24 -0.34 13.82
C GLU A 84 5.64 0.26 13.66
N THR A 85 5.84 1.51 14.03
CA THR A 85 7.10 2.22 13.79
C THR A 85 7.84 2.48 15.10
N ASP A 86 9.03 1.91 15.24
CA ASP A 86 9.89 2.13 16.39
C ASP A 86 10.54 3.52 16.26
N ARG A 87 10.42 4.33 17.31
CA ARG A 87 10.94 5.72 17.34
C ARG A 87 12.47 5.80 17.27
N GLU A 88 13.14 4.77 17.74
CA GLU A 88 14.60 4.72 17.83
C GLU A 88 15.26 4.12 16.59
N LYS A 89 14.46 3.55 15.70
CA LYS A 89 14.96 2.78 14.55
C LYS A 89 14.93 3.60 13.28
N ALA A 90 15.99 3.47 12.45
CA ALA A 90 15.97 3.97 11.09
C ALA A 90 15.35 2.92 10.17
N TYR A 91 14.49 3.37 9.27
CA TYR A 91 13.83 2.55 8.25
C TYR A 91 14.25 3.02 6.87
N PRO A 92 14.19 2.15 5.85
CA PRO A 92 14.36 2.61 4.48
C PRO A 92 13.39 3.76 4.17
N THR A 93 13.85 4.75 3.44
CA THR A 93 13.02 5.92 3.07
C THR A 93 11.71 5.49 2.40
N GLN A 94 11.74 4.39 1.63
CA GLN A 94 10.56 3.83 0.98
C GLN A 94 9.45 3.46 1.99
N TYR A 95 9.81 3.04 3.18
CA TYR A 95 8.85 2.73 4.25
C TYR A 95 7.98 3.96 4.58
N PHE A 96 8.61 5.13 4.74
CA PHE A 96 7.89 6.38 5.02
C PHE A 96 7.19 6.95 3.79
N TYR A 97 7.73 6.71 2.60
CA TYR A 97 7.08 7.06 1.34
C TYR A 97 5.71 6.37 1.23
N ASP A 98 5.65 5.09 1.55
CA ASP A 98 4.41 4.32 1.54
C ASP A 98 3.45 4.78 2.65
N TRP A 99 3.96 5.02 3.85
CA TRP A 99 3.14 5.50 4.96
C TRP A 99 2.57 6.90 4.73
N HIS A 100 3.29 7.77 4.04
CA HIS A 100 2.78 9.11 3.73
C HIS A 100 1.47 9.02 2.92
N HIS A 101 1.42 8.12 1.96
CA HIS A 101 0.20 7.84 1.21
C HIS A 101 -0.93 7.35 2.13
N ARG A 102 -0.66 6.38 2.99
CA ARG A 102 -1.65 5.82 3.91
C ARG A 102 -2.18 6.85 4.90
N LEU A 103 -1.32 7.72 5.37
CA LEU A 103 -1.70 8.77 6.33
C LEU A 103 -2.44 9.93 5.67
N THR A 104 -1.99 10.40 4.52
CA THR A 104 -2.44 11.67 3.93
C THR A 104 -3.20 11.54 2.63
N GLY A 105 -3.15 10.39 1.98
CA GLY A 105 -3.72 10.19 0.65
C GLY A 105 -2.88 10.78 -0.48
N SER A 106 -1.62 11.18 -0.22
CA SER A 106 -0.75 11.76 -1.24
C SER A 106 -0.54 10.82 -2.43
N CYS A 107 -0.44 11.40 -3.63
CA CYS A 107 -0.22 10.60 -4.83
C CYS A 107 1.27 10.30 -5.05
N ASP A 108 1.54 9.25 -5.82
CA ASP A 108 2.90 8.80 -6.13
C ASP A 108 3.73 9.91 -6.80
N MET A 109 3.15 10.58 -7.79
CA MET A 109 3.81 11.69 -8.50
C MET A 109 4.22 12.82 -7.56
N GLY A 110 3.31 13.22 -6.66
CA GLY A 110 3.58 14.28 -5.68
C GLY A 110 4.67 13.91 -4.70
N ARG A 111 4.65 12.66 -4.21
CA ARG A 111 5.69 12.17 -3.30
C ARG A 111 7.07 12.09 -3.99
N LYS A 112 7.12 11.62 -5.22
CA LYS A 112 8.38 11.59 -6.01
C LYS A 112 8.92 12.99 -6.28
N GLN A 113 8.06 13.93 -6.61
CA GLN A 113 8.43 15.33 -6.82
C GLN A 113 9.00 15.93 -5.53
N PHE A 114 8.34 15.70 -4.40
CA PHE A 114 8.81 16.16 -3.09
C PHE A 114 10.19 15.58 -2.76
N ALA A 115 10.38 14.28 -2.97
CA ALA A 115 11.67 13.62 -2.71
C ALA A 115 12.79 14.24 -3.55
N ARG A 116 12.55 14.50 -4.84
CA ARG A 116 13.54 15.15 -5.70
C ARG A 116 13.87 16.56 -5.23
N ASN A 117 12.84 17.34 -4.86
CA ASN A 117 13.03 18.72 -4.43
C ASN A 117 13.77 18.84 -3.10
N HIS A 118 13.73 17.81 -2.28
CA HIS A 118 14.38 17.80 -0.95
C HIS A 118 15.60 16.90 -0.87
N GLY A 119 16.07 16.37 -2.01
CA GLY A 119 17.27 15.52 -2.04
C GLY A 119 17.12 14.19 -1.29
N VAL A 120 15.91 13.67 -1.23
CA VAL A 120 15.61 12.39 -0.54
C VAL A 120 15.90 11.22 -1.48
N ASP A 121 16.77 10.30 -1.05
CA ASP A 121 17.09 9.08 -1.80
C ASP A 121 16.09 7.97 -1.45
N LEU A 122 15.18 7.66 -2.39
CA LEU A 122 14.17 6.63 -2.20
C LEU A 122 14.69 5.21 -2.36
N VAL A 123 15.88 5.05 -2.95
CA VAL A 123 16.45 3.73 -3.24
C VAL A 123 17.37 3.26 -2.12
N HIS A 124 18.25 4.12 -1.62
CA HIS A 124 19.29 3.77 -0.64
C HIS A 124 19.13 4.51 0.69
N GLY A 125 18.28 5.54 0.74
CA GLY A 125 18.15 6.38 1.92
C GLY A 125 17.53 5.66 3.10
N MET A 126 17.90 6.12 4.29
CA MET A 126 17.35 5.67 5.57
C MET A 126 16.95 6.90 6.37
N MET A 127 15.90 6.80 7.17
CA MET A 127 15.53 7.87 8.10
C MET A 127 14.75 7.30 9.29
N THR A 128 14.70 8.10 10.36
CA THR A 128 13.88 7.80 11.52
C THR A 128 12.50 8.44 11.35
N ILE A 129 11.54 8.03 12.19
CA ILE A 129 10.22 8.66 12.20
C ILE A 129 10.31 10.15 12.51
N THR A 130 11.19 10.56 13.41
CA THR A 130 11.37 11.98 13.77
C THR A 130 11.83 12.78 12.54
N GLU A 131 12.80 12.27 11.80
CA GLU A 131 13.28 12.91 10.56
C GLU A 131 12.17 13.00 9.52
N PHE A 132 11.39 11.94 9.34
CA PHE A 132 10.27 11.90 8.42
C PHE A 132 9.21 12.96 8.76
N LEU A 133 8.81 13.02 10.02
CA LEU A 133 7.77 13.96 10.46
C LEU A 133 8.24 15.41 10.31
N GLU A 134 9.47 15.69 10.68
CA GLU A 134 10.06 17.02 10.55
C GLU A 134 10.13 17.47 9.09
N LEU A 135 10.51 16.56 8.20
CA LEU A 135 10.60 16.81 6.77
C LEU A 135 9.23 17.13 6.14
N THR A 136 8.15 16.48 6.59
CA THR A 136 6.86 16.49 5.90
C THR A 136 5.79 17.35 6.58
N LYS A 137 6.02 17.88 7.76
CA LYS A 137 5.01 18.61 8.54
C LYS A 137 4.45 19.87 7.86
N ASN A 138 5.16 20.44 6.92
CA ASN A 138 4.74 21.62 6.17
C ASN A 138 4.48 21.33 4.68
N ALA A 139 4.49 20.06 4.29
CA ALA A 139 4.19 19.62 2.94
C ALA A 139 2.70 19.26 2.80
N TYR A 140 2.33 18.64 1.67
CA TYR A 140 0.97 18.13 1.47
C TYR A 140 0.60 17.19 2.61
N GLY A 141 -0.59 17.37 3.17
CA GLY A 141 -1.05 16.55 4.29
C GLY A 141 -0.39 16.91 5.63
N GLY A 142 0.30 18.05 5.70
CA GLY A 142 1.01 18.48 6.90
C GLY A 142 0.13 18.59 8.15
N ASP A 143 -1.17 18.84 8.00
CA ASP A 143 -2.14 18.83 9.08
C ASP A 143 -2.23 17.45 9.76
N VAL A 144 -2.24 16.37 8.97
CA VAL A 144 -2.22 15.00 9.48
C VAL A 144 -0.87 14.70 10.15
N ILE A 145 0.24 15.08 9.51
CA ILE A 145 1.58 14.86 10.05
C ILE A 145 1.74 15.58 11.42
N ARG A 146 1.23 16.80 11.54
CA ARG A 146 1.26 17.52 12.82
C ARG A 146 0.44 16.81 13.90
N LYS A 147 -0.67 16.17 13.54
CA LYS A 147 -1.44 15.33 14.48
C LYS A 147 -0.64 14.11 14.93
N VAL A 148 0.15 13.51 14.04
CA VAL A 148 1.05 12.40 14.39
C VAL A 148 2.07 12.89 15.43
N ILE A 149 2.68 14.05 15.19
CA ILE A 149 3.65 14.65 16.11
C ILE A 149 2.99 14.87 17.48
N ASP A 150 1.82 15.47 17.52
CA ASP A 150 1.09 15.73 18.77
C ASP A 150 0.78 14.43 19.53
N ARG A 151 0.40 13.38 18.80
CA ARG A 151 0.12 12.07 19.39
C ARG A 151 1.36 11.42 19.99
N MET A 152 2.53 11.60 19.34
CA MET A 152 3.80 11.10 19.85
C MET A 152 4.26 11.80 21.12
N GLU A 153 3.95 13.07 21.25
CA GLU A 153 4.36 13.90 22.38
C GLU A 153 3.40 13.81 23.58
N ALA A 154 2.24 13.19 23.38
CA ALA A 154 1.23 13.04 24.43
C ALA A 154 1.62 12.01 25.49
#